data_f5ca36a7f8550f2a37549e7997ab8651
#
_entry.id   f5ca36a7f8550f2a37549e7997ab8651
#
_cell.length_a   1.000
_cell.length_b   1.000
_cell.length_c   1.000
_cell.angle_alpha   90.00
_cell.angle_beta   90.00
_cell.angle_gamma   90.00
#
_symmetry.space_group_name_H-M   'P 1'
#
loop_
_entity.id
_entity.type
_entity.pdbx_description
1 polymer ?
#
loop_
_entity_poly.entity_id
_entity_poly.type
_entity_poly.pdbx_seq_one_letter_code
_entity_poly.pdbx_strand_id
1 'polypeptide(L)'
;MAEDVRAGAGSEVITEEQLRKAEEYVQQEEGAANRLSGWVGIVVTGIAVAMTLFHLYAAYDIVPTIPLRYTHVAFVLLLSFLLFPLSERFRNRIQWFDVIPPLLGIATIVYALAQGDDFTDRAAVPEKWDVILGAIFIVLVLEAARRTTGW
;
A
#
# COMPACT_ATOMS: atom_id res chain seq x y z
N MET A 1 54.66 20.32 -17.24
CA MET A 1 53.51 20.25 -18.13
C MET A 1 52.73 18.97 -17.76
N ALA A 2 52.22 18.92 -16.55
CA ALA A 2 51.42 17.84 -16.00
C ALA A 2 50.67 18.30 -14.75
N GLU A 3 49.90 19.40 -14.90
CA GLU A 3 49.17 20.02 -13.80
C GLU A 3 47.95 20.71 -14.39
N ASP A 4 46.97 19.92 -14.86
CA ASP A 4 45.62 20.46 -15.19
C ASP A 4 44.60 19.39 -15.58
N VAL A 5 44.53 18.25 -14.84
CA VAL A 5 43.46 17.27 -15.04
C VAL A 5 42.85 16.80 -13.68
N ARG A 6 42.66 17.75 -12.75
CA ARG A 6 41.95 17.49 -11.50
C ARG A 6 40.98 18.62 -11.11
N ALA A 7 40.18 19.05 -12.04
CA ALA A 7 39.05 19.94 -11.73
C ALA A 7 37.85 19.53 -12.55
N GLY A 8 37.03 18.59 -12.03
CA GLY A 8 35.85 18.15 -12.76
C GLY A 8 35.00 17.11 -12.07
N ALA A 9 35.09 16.97 -10.76
CA ALA A 9 34.07 16.27 -9.98
C ALA A 9 33.51 17.27 -8.96
N GLY A 10 32.94 18.34 -9.48
CA GLY A 10 32.06 19.19 -8.67
C GLY A 10 30.87 18.36 -8.24
N SER A 11 30.82 18.02 -6.95
CA SER A 11 29.54 17.66 -6.32
C SER A 11 28.60 18.81 -6.59
N GLU A 12 27.72 18.70 -7.59
CA GLU A 12 26.61 19.63 -7.74
C GLU A 12 25.83 19.58 -6.43
N VAL A 13 25.98 20.64 -5.65
CA VAL A 13 25.17 20.83 -4.45
C VAL A 13 23.76 21.02 -4.96
N ILE A 14 22.96 19.96 -4.86
CA ILE A 14 21.54 20.00 -5.24
C ILE A 14 20.90 21.13 -4.48
N THR A 15 20.39 22.14 -5.18
CA THR A 15 19.73 23.28 -4.56
C THR A 15 18.37 22.86 -3.98
N GLU A 16 17.92 23.54 -2.92
CA GLU A 16 16.60 23.29 -2.33
C GLU A 16 15.47 23.41 -3.36
N GLU A 17 15.63 24.26 -4.37
CA GLU A 17 14.66 24.40 -5.46
C GLU A 17 14.64 23.17 -6.38
N GLN A 18 15.78 22.56 -6.65
CA GLN A 18 15.87 21.32 -7.42
C GLN A 18 15.26 20.15 -6.64
N LEU A 19 15.50 20.07 -5.34
CA LEU A 19 14.85 19.07 -4.47
C LEU A 19 13.33 19.24 -4.45
N ARG A 20 12.83 20.46 -4.30
CA ARG A 20 11.40 20.74 -4.33
C ARG A 20 10.75 20.34 -5.66
N LYS A 21 11.38 20.68 -6.79
CA LYS A 21 10.89 20.28 -8.12
C LYS A 21 10.88 18.76 -8.27
N ALA A 22 11.93 18.07 -7.82
CA ALA A 22 11.98 16.62 -7.84
C ALA A 22 10.86 16.01 -6.98
N GLU A 23 10.59 16.53 -5.78
CA GLU A 23 9.48 16.11 -4.93
C GLU A 23 8.11 16.35 -5.59
N GLU A 24 7.94 17.49 -6.29
CA GLU A 24 6.72 17.80 -7.03
C GLU A 24 6.48 16.80 -8.17
N TYR A 25 7.52 16.44 -8.93
CA TYR A 25 7.43 15.40 -9.98
C TYR A 25 7.08 14.01 -9.43
N VAL A 26 7.76 13.60 -8.36
CA VAL A 26 7.46 12.33 -7.69
C VAL A 26 6.02 12.29 -7.19
N GLN A 27 5.52 13.40 -6.61
CA GLN A 27 4.13 13.48 -6.16
C GLN A 27 3.10 13.43 -7.31
N GLN A 28 3.46 13.94 -8.49
CA GLN A 28 2.59 13.87 -9.68
C GLN A 28 2.53 12.44 -10.25
N GLU A 29 3.63 11.69 -10.21
CA GLU A 29 3.71 10.34 -10.75
C GLU A 29 3.21 9.25 -9.79
N GLU A 30 3.52 9.39 -8.49
CA GLU A 30 3.24 8.37 -7.46
C GLU A 30 1.98 8.66 -6.62
N GLY A 31 1.32 9.78 -6.84
CA GLY A 31 0.25 10.27 -5.96
C GLY A 31 0.76 10.91 -4.68
N ALA A 32 -0.07 11.75 -4.07
CA ALA A 32 0.28 12.51 -2.87
C ALA A 32 0.18 11.64 -1.61
N ALA A 33 1.28 11.05 -1.16
CA ALA A 33 1.31 10.27 0.07
C ALA A 33 1.06 11.15 1.32
N ASN A 34 0.37 10.60 2.32
CA ASN A 34 0.19 11.20 3.63
C ASN A 34 1.52 11.20 4.41
N ARG A 35 1.96 12.36 4.88
CA ARG A 35 3.05 12.49 5.87
C ARG A 35 2.45 12.41 7.28
N LEU A 36 2.13 11.20 7.71
CA LEU A 36 1.53 10.96 9.01
C LEU A 36 2.59 11.11 10.12
N SER A 37 2.26 11.89 11.16
CA SER A 37 3.13 12.15 12.31
C SER A 37 2.45 11.75 13.63
N GLY A 38 3.21 11.75 14.72
CA GLY A 38 2.70 11.40 16.04
C GLY A 38 2.28 9.94 16.14
N TRP A 39 1.26 9.66 16.93
CA TRP A 39 0.78 8.30 17.21
C TRP A 39 0.34 7.56 15.93
N VAL A 40 -0.33 8.25 15.03
CA VAL A 40 -0.81 7.66 13.76
C VAL A 40 0.36 7.21 12.89
N GLY A 41 1.41 8.01 12.78
CA GLY A 41 2.63 7.65 12.07
C GLY A 41 3.28 6.39 12.66
N ILE A 42 3.33 6.28 14.00
CA ILE A 42 3.87 5.10 14.70
C ILE A 42 3.05 3.85 14.35
N VAL A 43 1.71 3.94 14.36
CA VAL A 43 0.83 2.80 14.02
C VAL A 43 1.05 2.35 12.57
N VAL A 44 1.08 3.27 11.61
CA VAL A 44 1.31 2.94 10.18
C VAL A 44 2.70 2.34 9.97
N THR A 45 3.72 2.90 10.61
CA THR A 45 5.07 2.30 10.58
C THR A 45 5.09 0.90 11.20
N GLY A 46 4.38 0.70 12.31
CA GLY A 46 4.23 -0.62 12.93
C GLY A 46 3.58 -1.64 11.99
N ILE A 47 2.55 -1.25 11.25
CA ILE A 47 1.90 -2.10 10.24
C ILE A 47 2.88 -2.44 9.10
N ALA A 48 3.65 -1.47 8.61
CA ALA A 48 4.64 -1.70 7.56
C ALA A 48 5.76 -2.64 8.03
N VAL A 49 6.23 -2.47 9.27
CA VAL A 49 7.21 -3.38 9.89
C VAL A 49 6.63 -4.78 10.05
N ALA A 50 5.37 -4.91 10.51
CA ALA A 50 4.70 -6.20 10.64
C ALA A 50 4.57 -6.90 9.28
N MET A 51 4.23 -6.18 8.22
CA MET A 51 4.21 -6.70 6.85
C MET A 51 5.59 -7.24 6.44
N THR A 52 6.65 -6.47 6.70
CA THR A 52 8.03 -6.88 6.36
C THR A 52 8.45 -8.13 7.13
N LEU A 53 8.17 -8.18 8.44
CA LEU A 53 8.49 -9.34 9.27
C LEU A 53 7.70 -10.58 8.85
N PHE A 54 6.42 -10.41 8.49
CA PHE A 54 5.60 -11.50 7.96
C PHE A 54 6.19 -12.10 6.68
N HIS A 55 6.66 -11.26 5.73
CA HIS A 55 7.27 -11.75 4.50
C HIS A 55 8.64 -12.37 4.74
N LEU A 56 9.41 -11.83 5.69
CA LEU A 56 10.68 -12.43 6.09
C LEU A 56 10.47 -13.81 6.72
N TYR A 57 9.45 -13.96 7.58
CA TYR A 57 9.07 -15.25 8.12
C TYR A 57 8.63 -16.22 7.01
N ALA A 58 7.80 -15.77 6.07
CA ALA A 58 7.36 -16.59 4.94
C ALA A 58 8.49 -16.98 3.98
N ALA A 59 9.58 -16.24 3.95
CA ALA A 59 10.79 -16.61 3.21
C ALA A 59 11.65 -17.65 3.95
N TYR A 60 11.55 -17.68 5.27
CA TYR A 60 12.30 -18.63 6.11
C TYR A 60 11.55 -19.97 6.28
N ASP A 61 10.23 -19.94 6.40
CA ASP A 61 9.38 -21.10 6.66
C ASP A 61 8.33 -21.30 5.55
N ILE A 62 7.81 -22.51 5.43
CA ILE A 62 6.80 -22.85 4.42
C ILE A 62 5.43 -22.37 4.87
N VAL A 63 5.01 -21.22 4.36
CA VAL A 63 3.65 -20.71 4.55
C VAL A 63 2.78 -21.13 3.37
N PRO A 64 1.58 -21.70 3.60
CA PRO A 64 0.66 -22.06 2.52
C PRO A 64 0.32 -20.85 1.64
N THR A 65 0.25 -21.08 0.33
CA THR A 65 0.13 -20.00 -0.67
C THR A 65 -1.11 -19.12 -0.48
N ILE A 66 -2.25 -19.71 -0.10
CA ILE A 66 -3.51 -18.96 0.06
C ILE A 66 -3.44 -17.99 1.24
N PRO A 67 -3.12 -18.41 2.48
CA PRO A 67 -2.92 -17.46 3.58
C PRO A 67 -1.85 -16.41 3.30
N LEU A 68 -0.74 -16.78 2.65
CA LEU A 68 0.32 -15.85 2.31
C LEU A 68 -0.19 -14.71 1.40
N ARG A 69 -0.86 -15.06 0.31
CA ARG A 69 -1.40 -14.07 -0.65
C ARG A 69 -2.48 -13.20 -0.02
N TYR A 70 -3.39 -13.78 0.72
CA TYR A 70 -4.50 -13.06 1.34
C TYR A 70 -4.01 -12.09 2.41
N THR A 71 -3.07 -12.51 3.25
CA THR A 71 -2.45 -11.64 4.26
C THR A 71 -1.65 -10.52 3.61
N HIS A 72 -0.89 -10.81 2.53
CA HIS A 72 -0.19 -9.79 1.76
C HIS A 72 -1.15 -8.71 1.24
N VAL A 73 -2.25 -9.12 0.59
CA VAL A 73 -3.22 -8.19 0.03
C VAL A 73 -3.93 -7.39 1.13
N ALA A 74 -4.20 -7.99 2.30
CA ALA A 74 -4.74 -7.26 3.45
C ALA A 74 -3.80 -6.12 3.91
N PHE A 75 -2.50 -6.39 4.02
CA PHE A 75 -1.50 -5.36 4.35
C PHE A 75 -1.42 -4.28 3.27
N VAL A 76 -1.40 -4.67 1.99
CA VAL A 76 -1.33 -3.71 0.87
C VAL A 76 -2.55 -2.79 0.86
N LEU A 77 -3.76 -3.34 0.99
CA LEU A 77 -4.98 -2.53 1.07
C LEU A 77 -4.94 -1.57 2.26
N LEU A 78 -4.60 -2.08 3.45
CA LEU A 78 -4.55 -1.27 4.65
C LEU A 78 -3.56 -0.11 4.51
N LEU A 79 -2.34 -0.38 4.06
CA LEU A 79 -1.31 0.65 3.87
C LEU A 79 -1.68 1.61 2.73
N SER A 80 -2.24 1.14 1.61
CA SER A 80 -2.63 2.00 0.50
C SER A 80 -3.69 3.02 0.92
N PHE A 81 -4.73 2.60 1.65
CA PHE A 81 -5.77 3.52 2.09
C PHE A 81 -5.30 4.49 3.19
N LEU A 82 -4.38 4.08 4.06
CA LEU A 82 -3.84 4.94 5.11
C LEU A 82 -2.80 5.94 4.59
N LEU A 83 -1.96 5.50 3.65
CA LEU A 83 -0.87 6.33 3.12
C LEU A 83 -1.33 7.27 2.00
N PHE A 84 -2.31 6.85 1.18
CA PHE A 84 -2.79 7.64 0.05
C PHE A 84 -4.19 8.17 0.31
N PRO A 85 -4.35 9.48 0.53
CA PRO A 85 -5.65 10.08 0.82
C PRO A 85 -6.57 10.03 -0.39
N LEU A 86 -7.88 10.08 -0.16
CA LEU A 86 -8.88 10.15 -1.22
C LEU A 86 -8.70 11.38 -2.13
N SER A 87 -8.24 12.49 -1.55
CA SER A 87 -8.01 13.76 -2.23
C SER A 87 -6.94 14.55 -1.47
N GLU A 88 -6.18 15.39 -2.18
CA GLU A 88 -5.17 16.29 -1.60
C GLU A 88 -5.72 17.20 -0.49
N ARG A 89 -7.01 17.53 -0.55
CA ARG A 89 -7.69 18.34 0.48
C ARG A 89 -7.65 17.69 1.87
N PHE A 90 -7.58 16.36 1.95
CA PHE A 90 -7.58 15.59 3.19
C PHE A 90 -6.18 15.08 3.57
N ARG A 91 -5.15 15.58 2.91
CA ARG A 91 -3.77 15.19 3.14
C ARG A 91 -3.35 15.39 4.61
N ASN A 92 -2.57 14.44 5.11
CA ASN A 92 -2.02 14.39 6.48
C ASN A 92 -3.07 14.22 7.60
N ARG A 93 -4.29 13.79 7.26
CA ARG A 93 -5.34 13.46 8.24
C ARG A 93 -6.03 12.19 7.81
N ILE A 94 -6.11 11.21 8.70
CA ILE A 94 -6.93 10.02 8.48
C ILE A 94 -8.39 10.38 8.71
N GLN A 95 -9.23 10.04 7.74
CA GLN A 95 -10.66 10.21 7.77
C GLN A 95 -11.35 8.83 7.85
N TRP A 96 -12.65 8.80 8.15
CA TRP A 96 -13.42 7.56 8.21
C TRP A 96 -13.42 6.80 6.86
N PHE A 97 -13.38 7.49 5.74
CA PHE A 97 -13.28 6.91 4.39
C PHE A 97 -11.87 6.39 4.04
N ASP A 98 -10.88 6.58 4.90
CA ASP A 98 -9.57 5.97 4.76
C ASP A 98 -9.45 4.70 5.65
N VAL A 99 -10.37 4.53 6.60
CA VAL A 99 -10.39 3.39 7.53
C VAL A 99 -11.44 2.35 7.15
N ILE A 100 -12.64 2.77 6.77
CA ILE A 100 -13.73 1.84 6.42
C ILE A 100 -13.40 0.94 5.23
N PRO A 101 -12.88 1.44 4.08
CA PRO A 101 -12.57 0.60 2.94
C PRO A 101 -11.56 -0.53 3.24
N PRO A 102 -10.40 -0.27 3.87
CA PRO A 102 -9.48 -1.36 4.17
C PRO A 102 -10.05 -2.36 5.20
N LEU A 103 -10.86 -1.91 6.17
CA LEU A 103 -11.53 -2.82 7.09
C LEU A 103 -12.53 -3.72 6.36
N LEU A 104 -13.27 -3.16 5.40
CA LEU A 104 -14.17 -3.94 4.55
C LEU A 104 -13.39 -4.94 3.69
N GLY A 105 -12.26 -4.54 3.12
CA GLY A 105 -11.36 -5.43 2.37
C GLY A 105 -10.81 -6.56 3.25
N ILE A 106 -10.39 -6.26 4.47
CA ILE A 106 -9.95 -7.27 5.45
C ILE A 106 -11.10 -8.22 5.79
N ALA A 107 -12.31 -7.71 5.99
CA ALA A 107 -13.48 -8.55 6.28
C ALA A 107 -13.78 -9.54 5.13
N THR A 108 -13.64 -9.12 3.86
CA THR A 108 -13.79 -10.04 2.72
C THR A 108 -12.71 -11.11 2.70
N ILE A 109 -11.48 -10.77 3.04
CA ILE A 109 -10.35 -11.71 3.13
C ILE A 109 -10.56 -12.71 4.27
N VAL A 110 -10.99 -12.22 5.45
CA VAL A 110 -11.29 -13.08 6.60
C VAL A 110 -12.43 -14.04 6.29
N TYR A 111 -13.46 -13.57 5.59
CA TYR A 111 -14.55 -14.43 5.10
C TYR A 111 -14.00 -15.57 4.22
N ALA A 112 -13.17 -15.24 3.22
CA ALA A 112 -12.61 -16.23 2.32
C ALA A 112 -11.69 -17.24 3.04
N LEU A 113 -10.87 -16.77 3.99
CA LEU A 113 -10.00 -17.63 4.81
C LEU A 113 -10.80 -18.53 5.76
N ALA A 114 -11.90 -18.04 6.33
CA ALA A 114 -12.75 -18.81 7.22
C ALA A 114 -13.50 -19.95 6.51
N GLN A 115 -13.74 -19.84 5.21
CA GLN A 115 -14.32 -20.89 4.38
C GLN A 115 -13.29 -21.98 3.99
N GLY A 116 -11.99 -21.68 4.09
CA GLY A 116 -10.94 -22.65 3.80
C GLY A 116 -10.98 -23.18 2.37
N ASP A 117 -10.83 -24.50 2.24
CA ASP A 117 -10.81 -25.19 0.93
C ASP A 117 -12.16 -25.12 0.22
N ASP A 118 -13.27 -25.11 0.96
CA ASP A 118 -14.62 -24.99 0.40
C ASP A 118 -14.80 -23.75 -0.47
N PHE A 119 -14.14 -22.62 -0.12
CA PHE A 119 -14.15 -21.41 -0.93
C PHE A 119 -13.51 -21.60 -2.30
N THR A 120 -12.43 -22.36 -2.33
CA THR A 120 -11.68 -22.65 -3.56
C THR A 120 -12.41 -23.68 -4.43
N ASP A 121 -12.98 -24.71 -3.80
CA ASP A 121 -13.66 -25.80 -4.48
C ASP A 121 -14.96 -25.35 -5.17
N ARG A 122 -15.64 -24.34 -4.60
CA ARG A 122 -16.87 -23.79 -5.20
C ARG A 122 -16.63 -22.60 -6.15
N ALA A 123 -15.39 -22.36 -6.57
CA ALA A 123 -15.06 -21.25 -7.49
C ALA A 123 -15.84 -21.30 -8.82
N ALA A 124 -16.20 -22.50 -9.29
CA ALA A 124 -16.99 -22.69 -10.51
C ALA A 124 -18.50 -22.41 -10.32
N VAL A 125 -19.02 -22.57 -9.09
CA VAL A 125 -20.42 -22.33 -8.74
C VAL A 125 -20.45 -21.53 -7.43
N PRO A 126 -20.13 -20.23 -7.47
CA PRO A 126 -20.01 -19.41 -6.27
C PRO A 126 -21.37 -19.18 -5.61
N GLU A 127 -21.35 -19.07 -4.29
CA GLU A 127 -22.50 -18.65 -3.52
C GLU A 127 -22.77 -17.15 -3.68
N LYS A 128 -23.99 -16.72 -3.36
CA LYS A 128 -24.40 -15.32 -3.47
C LYS A 128 -23.46 -14.37 -2.71
N TRP A 129 -22.98 -14.76 -1.54
CA TRP A 129 -22.06 -13.94 -0.73
C TRP A 129 -20.66 -13.86 -1.35
N ASP A 130 -20.17 -14.93 -1.97
CA ASP A 130 -18.90 -14.93 -2.68
C ASP A 130 -18.88 -13.89 -3.80
N VAL A 131 -19.97 -13.81 -4.57
CA VAL A 131 -20.13 -12.84 -5.65
C VAL A 131 -20.20 -11.41 -5.13
N ILE A 132 -21.00 -11.16 -4.08
CA ILE A 132 -21.17 -9.81 -3.51
C ILE A 132 -19.85 -9.33 -2.91
N LEU A 133 -19.22 -10.13 -2.06
CA LEU A 133 -17.96 -9.77 -1.40
C LEU A 133 -16.82 -9.66 -2.39
N GLY A 134 -16.77 -10.53 -3.41
CA GLY A 134 -15.81 -10.45 -4.51
C GLY A 134 -15.96 -9.15 -5.31
N ALA A 135 -17.19 -8.75 -5.65
CA ALA A 135 -17.45 -7.48 -6.33
C ALA A 135 -17.01 -6.28 -5.50
N ILE A 136 -17.33 -6.26 -4.20
CA ILE A 136 -16.87 -5.23 -3.27
C ILE A 136 -15.33 -5.19 -3.25
N PHE A 137 -14.69 -6.34 -3.15
CA PHE A 137 -13.24 -6.45 -3.11
C PHE A 137 -12.57 -5.89 -4.38
N ILE A 138 -13.11 -6.20 -5.56
CA ILE A 138 -12.63 -5.63 -6.84
C ILE A 138 -12.70 -4.11 -6.83
N VAL A 139 -13.83 -3.54 -6.39
CA VAL A 139 -13.99 -2.08 -6.29
C VAL A 139 -12.96 -1.46 -5.33
N LEU A 140 -12.70 -2.11 -4.19
CA LEU A 140 -11.70 -1.65 -3.23
C LEU A 140 -10.27 -1.69 -3.80
N VAL A 141 -9.91 -2.74 -4.54
CA VAL A 141 -8.60 -2.84 -5.21
C VAL A 141 -8.45 -1.75 -6.28
N LEU A 142 -9.49 -1.51 -7.09
CA LEU A 142 -9.47 -0.44 -8.10
C LEU A 142 -9.35 0.94 -7.44
N GLU A 143 -10.05 1.18 -6.34
CA GLU A 143 -9.94 2.43 -5.58
C GLU A 143 -8.55 2.60 -4.95
N ALA A 144 -7.96 1.53 -4.40
CA ALA A 144 -6.58 1.56 -3.90
C ALA A 144 -5.60 1.89 -5.03
N ALA A 145 -5.73 1.26 -6.19
CA ALA A 145 -4.92 1.56 -7.37
C ALA A 145 -5.08 3.01 -7.82
N ARG A 146 -6.31 3.52 -7.89
CA ARG A 146 -6.57 4.94 -8.23
C ARG A 146 -5.86 5.90 -7.27
N ARG A 147 -5.90 5.62 -5.96
CA ARG A 147 -5.25 6.47 -4.95
C ARG A 147 -3.73 6.46 -5.05
N THR A 148 -3.12 5.33 -5.37
CA THR A 148 -1.66 5.19 -5.47
C THR A 148 -1.09 5.77 -6.76
N THR A 149 -1.87 5.83 -7.85
CA THR A 149 -1.44 6.39 -9.15
C THR A 149 -1.73 7.90 -9.30
N GLY A 150 -2.45 8.50 -8.35
CA GLY A 150 -2.61 9.97 -8.29
C GLY A 150 -3.49 10.61 -9.37
N TRP A 151 -4.48 9.86 -9.93
CA TRP A 151 -5.43 10.38 -10.94
C TRP A 151 -6.89 10.22 -10.52
#